data_dc613935a001eb8c475a3fa1e3f77236
#
_entry.id   dc613935a001eb8c475a3fa1e3f77236
#
_cell.length_a   1.000
_cell.length_b   1.000
_cell.length_c   1.000
_cell.angle_alpha   90.00
_cell.angle_beta   90.00
_cell.angle_gamma   90.00
#
_symmetry.space_group_name_H-M   'P 1'
#
loop_
_entity.id
_entity.type
_entity.pdbx_description
1 polymer ?
#
loop_
_entity_poly.entity_id
_entity_poly.type
_entity_poly.pdbx_seq_one_letter_code
_entity_poly.pdbx_strand_id
1 'polypeptide(L)'
;MKRLIAGLAIVSVLFYCPFVLAAEDPLPENQTQIVKEYTTNDPDFAEQFDGDFEASIEQDGQKYDLLGVRYSVLEEKALERSEPITHEVTYPDLYTQDAGAPEQLTIQKDGKDVTVTLTGVSYTPQTITNRSHLVTAYTDYGYQVYTPTPDEQKSVSYYDEATGQYVPSVLDLKELQEVDGYAWRNDVRIPMTVSVYDAQFYAIGDKLVPYNEKAPAVQGFEADILRSIGLDPQSYTIDTAVWMGEPYQSGETLCRDAVANGRRYAANYRAVYESEVALPDAQGWTAVATYEGESDVLSGETEYTVQAVALYQRDDTLLIVVSISIAALIFLAAIVVLLLLLMKKRKRKVK
;
A
#
# COMPACT_ATOMS: atom_id res chain seq x y z
N MET A 1 -42.72 -21.60 2.08
CA MET A 1 -43.11 -22.14 0.78
C MET A 1 -43.25 -20.99 -0.22
N LYS A 2 -42.18 -20.70 -0.97
CA LYS A 2 -42.27 -19.91 -2.22
C LYS A 2 -41.33 -20.59 -3.20
N ARG A 3 -41.93 -21.29 -4.15
CA ARG A 3 -41.25 -21.92 -5.26
C ARG A 3 -40.79 -20.80 -6.21
N LEU A 4 -39.47 -20.60 -6.35
CA LEU A 4 -38.95 -19.89 -7.51
C LEU A 4 -38.92 -20.86 -8.68
N ILE A 5 -39.66 -20.53 -9.69
CA ILE A 5 -39.65 -21.20 -11.01
C ILE A 5 -38.43 -20.60 -11.72
N ALA A 6 -37.37 -21.40 -11.89
CA ALA A 6 -36.28 -21.07 -12.78
C ALA A 6 -36.78 -21.20 -14.21
N GLY A 7 -36.91 -20.08 -14.91
CA GLY A 7 -37.28 -20.05 -16.32
C GLY A 7 -36.11 -20.55 -17.17
N LEU A 8 -36.33 -21.71 -17.82
CA LEU A 8 -35.44 -22.25 -18.82
C LEU A 8 -35.55 -21.38 -20.07
N ALA A 9 -34.63 -20.53 -20.32
CA ALA A 9 -34.51 -19.75 -21.55
C ALA A 9 -33.78 -20.61 -22.58
N ILE A 10 -34.54 -21.30 -23.45
CA ILE A 10 -34.00 -21.96 -24.63
C ILE A 10 -33.65 -20.85 -25.63
N VAL A 11 -32.39 -20.44 -25.68
CA VAL A 11 -31.89 -19.59 -26.73
C VAL A 11 -31.27 -20.47 -27.81
N SER A 12 -32.08 -20.81 -28.81
CA SER A 12 -31.63 -21.42 -30.04
C SER A 12 -30.87 -20.35 -30.85
N VAL A 13 -29.59 -20.16 -30.57
CA VAL A 13 -28.74 -19.31 -31.38
C VAL A 13 -27.93 -20.20 -32.32
N LEU A 14 -28.33 -20.20 -33.59
CA LEU A 14 -27.49 -20.69 -34.68
C LEU A 14 -26.26 -19.77 -34.78
N PHE A 15 -25.24 -20.02 -33.99
CA PHE A 15 -23.92 -19.41 -34.19
C PHE A 15 -23.10 -20.29 -35.11
N TYR A 16 -22.88 -19.81 -36.34
CA TYR A 16 -21.81 -20.25 -37.19
C TYR A 16 -20.50 -19.73 -36.54
N CYS A 17 -19.90 -20.51 -35.66
CA CYS A 17 -18.57 -20.24 -35.17
C CYS A 17 -17.59 -21.20 -35.87
N PRO A 18 -16.61 -20.72 -36.62
CA PRO A 18 -15.60 -21.58 -37.21
C PRO A 18 -14.57 -21.92 -36.12
N PHE A 19 -14.88 -22.82 -35.22
CA PHE A 19 -13.82 -23.49 -34.46
C PHE A 19 -13.22 -24.60 -35.32
N VAL A 20 -11.93 -24.52 -35.51
CA VAL A 20 -11.10 -25.53 -36.17
C VAL A 20 -11.19 -26.80 -35.33
N LEU A 21 -12.17 -27.63 -35.63
CA LEU A 21 -12.13 -29.04 -35.31
C LEU A 21 -11.03 -29.67 -36.14
N ALA A 22 -10.16 -30.44 -35.47
CA ALA A 22 -9.26 -31.36 -36.18
C ALA A 22 -10.07 -32.08 -37.25
N ALA A 23 -9.56 -32.09 -38.47
CA ALA A 23 -10.22 -32.66 -39.64
C ALA A 23 -10.77 -34.07 -39.30
N GLU A 24 -12.06 -34.12 -38.92
CA GLU A 24 -12.79 -35.38 -39.01
C GLU A 24 -12.94 -35.69 -40.50
N ASP A 25 -12.66 -36.92 -40.88
CA ASP A 25 -12.90 -37.39 -42.24
C ASP A 25 -14.35 -37.03 -42.65
N PRO A 26 -14.56 -36.56 -43.87
CA PRO A 26 -15.89 -36.20 -44.32
C PRO A 26 -16.87 -37.37 -44.09
N LEU A 27 -18.00 -37.05 -43.43
CA LEU A 27 -19.03 -38.06 -43.19
C LEU A 27 -19.38 -38.80 -44.48
N PRO A 28 -19.63 -40.11 -44.44
CA PRO A 28 -20.13 -40.86 -45.57
C PRO A 28 -21.38 -40.20 -46.16
N GLU A 29 -21.53 -40.21 -47.49
CA GLU A 29 -22.68 -39.59 -48.19
C GLU A 29 -24.05 -40.05 -47.69
N ASN A 30 -24.11 -41.16 -46.95
CA ASN A 30 -25.33 -41.73 -46.40
C ASN A 30 -25.49 -41.41 -44.91
N GLN A 31 -24.69 -40.51 -44.36
CA GLN A 31 -24.79 -40.10 -42.96
C GLN A 31 -24.95 -38.58 -42.84
N THR A 32 -25.62 -38.12 -41.75
CA THR A 32 -25.74 -36.73 -41.40
C THR A 32 -25.61 -36.60 -39.86
N GLN A 33 -25.27 -35.44 -39.39
CA GLN A 33 -25.17 -35.19 -37.94
C GLN A 33 -25.95 -33.96 -37.54
N ILE A 34 -26.47 -33.97 -36.30
CA ILE A 34 -27.03 -32.80 -35.62
C ILE A 34 -26.17 -32.53 -34.39
N VAL A 35 -25.70 -31.28 -34.26
CA VAL A 35 -24.92 -30.82 -33.13
C VAL A 35 -25.78 -29.90 -32.29
N LYS A 36 -25.82 -30.14 -30.98
CA LYS A 36 -26.47 -29.28 -29.98
C LYS A 36 -25.51 -29.02 -28.86
N GLU A 37 -25.62 -27.84 -28.23
CA GLU A 37 -24.84 -27.48 -27.02
C GLU A 37 -25.83 -27.32 -25.86
N TYR A 38 -25.38 -27.79 -24.67
CA TYR A 38 -26.13 -27.76 -23.44
C TYR A 38 -25.27 -27.25 -22.32
N THR A 39 -25.90 -26.61 -21.31
CA THR A 39 -25.30 -26.25 -20.07
C THR A 39 -26.02 -26.98 -18.95
N THR A 40 -25.25 -27.65 -18.08
CA THR A 40 -25.79 -28.43 -16.95
C THR A 40 -24.81 -28.49 -15.79
N ASN A 41 -25.34 -28.68 -14.59
CA ASN A 41 -24.53 -28.94 -13.39
C ASN A 41 -24.50 -30.46 -13.03
N ASP A 42 -25.15 -31.30 -13.82
CA ASP A 42 -25.17 -32.73 -13.59
C ASP A 42 -24.05 -33.41 -14.36
N PRO A 43 -23.13 -34.12 -13.71
CA PRO A 43 -22.03 -34.84 -14.35
C PRO A 43 -22.56 -36.03 -15.22
N ASP A 44 -23.77 -36.56 -14.93
CA ASP A 44 -24.42 -37.64 -15.66
C ASP A 44 -25.33 -37.11 -16.79
N PHE A 45 -24.91 -36.03 -17.44
CA PHE A 45 -25.66 -35.27 -18.43
C PHE A 45 -26.13 -36.10 -19.65
N ALA A 46 -25.48 -37.22 -19.97
CA ALA A 46 -25.85 -38.04 -21.12
C ALA A 46 -27.30 -38.55 -21.02
N GLU A 47 -27.69 -39.05 -19.85
CA GLU A 47 -29.07 -39.52 -19.61
C GLU A 47 -30.11 -38.41 -19.69
N GLN A 48 -29.68 -37.18 -19.36
CA GLN A 48 -30.56 -36.02 -19.36
C GLN A 48 -30.95 -35.59 -20.77
N PHE A 49 -30.04 -35.68 -21.75
CA PHE A 49 -30.21 -35.11 -23.09
C PHE A 49 -30.47 -36.15 -24.20
N ASP A 50 -30.44 -37.46 -23.88
CA ASP A 50 -30.72 -38.53 -24.86
C ASP A 50 -32.10 -38.39 -25.52
N GLY A 51 -33.10 -37.91 -24.78
CA GLY A 51 -34.46 -37.69 -25.29
C GLY A 51 -34.63 -36.50 -26.23
N ASP A 52 -33.64 -35.66 -26.39
CA ASP A 52 -33.73 -34.44 -27.22
C ASP A 52 -33.49 -34.69 -28.70
N PHE A 53 -33.08 -35.91 -29.07
CA PHE A 53 -32.83 -36.32 -30.43
C PHE A 53 -33.91 -37.28 -30.89
N GLU A 54 -34.56 -36.93 -32.03
CA GLU A 54 -35.59 -37.77 -32.63
C GLU A 54 -34.99 -39.09 -33.13
N ALA A 55 -35.70 -40.19 -32.97
CA ALA A 55 -35.26 -41.50 -33.44
C ALA A 55 -35.08 -41.56 -34.97
N SER A 56 -35.75 -40.67 -35.70
CA SER A 56 -35.55 -40.51 -37.15
C SER A 56 -35.86 -39.07 -37.57
N ILE A 57 -35.12 -38.59 -38.55
CA ILE A 57 -35.28 -37.24 -39.13
C ILE A 57 -35.50 -37.37 -40.63
N GLU A 58 -36.13 -36.37 -41.26
CA GLU A 58 -36.25 -36.24 -42.71
C GLU A 58 -35.43 -35.05 -43.19
N GLN A 59 -34.49 -35.31 -44.10
CA GLN A 59 -33.64 -34.28 -44.69
C GLN A 59 -33.57 -34.51 -46.20
N ASP A 60 -33.84 -33.47 -47.00
CA ASP A 60 -33.88 -33.51 -48.47
C ASP A 60 -34.80 -34.61 -49.03
N GLY A 61 -35.92 -34.86 -48.33
CA GLY A 61 -36.91 -35.88 -48.73
C GLY A 61 -36.42 -37.32 -48.52
N GLN A 62 -35.37 -37.53 -47.73
CA GLN A 62 -34.83 -38.84 -47.35
C GLN A 62 -34.92 -38.98 -45.82
N LYS A 63 -35.27 -40.19 -45.41
CA LYS A 63 -35.34 -40.54 -43.98
C LYS A 63 -34.00 -41.03 -43.50
N TYR A 64 -33.60 -40.52 -42.34
CA TYR A 64 -32.39 -40.92 -41.63
C TYR A 64 -32.76 -41.40 -40.24
N ASP A 65 -32.25 -42.54 -39.80
CA ASP A 65 -32.49 -43.12 -38.50
C ASP A 65 -31.29 -42.85 -37.60
N LEU A 66 -31.52 -42.55 -36.30
CA LEU A 66 -30.48 -42.24 -35.30
C LEU A 66 -29.63 -43.48 -35.07
N LEU A 67 -28.32 -43.35 -35.23
CA LEU A 67 -27.33 -44.37 -34.88
C LEU A 67 -26.88 -44.27 -33.41
N GLY A 68 -26.81 -43.05 -32.92
CA GLY A 68 -26.40 -42.78 -31.52
C GLY A 68 -26.02 -41.32 -31.34
N VAL A 69 -25.90 -40.93 -30.06
CA VAL A 69 -25.46 -39.59 -29.64
C VAL A 69 -24.11 -39.72 -28.92
N ARG A 70 -23.18 -38.84 -29.26
CA ARG A 70 -21.90 -38.74 -28.59
C ARG A 70 -21.85 -37.41 -27.85
N TYR A 71 -21.43 -37.45 -26.60
CA TYR A 71 -21.28 -36.27 -25.76
C TYR A 71 -19.80 -35.94 -25.55
N SER A 72 -19.46 -34.68 -25.57
CA SER A 72 -18.11 -34.15 -25.23
C SER A 72 -18.25 -32.90 -24.40
N VAL A 73 -17.51 -32.82 -23.31
CA VAL A 73 -17.42 -31.63 -22.48
C VAL A 73 -16.51 -30.60 -23.19
N LEU A 74 -17.04 -29.43 -23.48
CA LEU A 74 -16.32 -28.32 -24.08
C LEU A 74 -15.66 -27.44 -23.01
N GLU A 75 -16.37 -27.22 -21.91
CA GLU A 75 -15.92 -26.37 -20.80
C GLU A 75 -16.44 -26.91 -19.46
N GLU A 76 -15.57 -26.84 -18.45
CA GLU A 76 -15.91 -27.08 -17.05
C GLU A 76 -15.65 -25.81 -16.27
N LYS A 77 -16.67 -25.26 -15.61
CA LYS A 77 -16.58 -24.03 -14.83
C LYS A 77 -17.02 -24.31 -13.39
N ALA A 78 -16.07 -24.18 -12.45
CA ALA A 78 -16.40 -24.21 -11.04
C ALA A 78 -17.28 -23.01 -10.68
N LEU A 79 -18.41 -23.28 -10.01
CA LEU A 79 -19.32 -22.22 -9.58
C LEU A 79 -18.84 -21.62 -8.26
N GLU A 80 -18.94 -20.31 -8.17
CA GLU A 80 -18.66 -19.55 -6.95
C GLU A 80 -19.99 -19.18 -6.27
N ARG A 81 -19.97 -19.11 -4.94
CA ARG A 81 -21.05 -18.55 -4.13
C ARG A 81 -20.50 -17.47 -3.22
N SER A 82 -21.27 -16.45 -2.94
CA SER A 82 -20.93 -15.42 -1.98
C SER A 82 -21.18 -15.91 -0.56
N GLU A 83 -20.16 -15.78 0.32
CA GLU A 83 -20.27 -16.08 1.75
C GLU A 83 -19.94 -14.85 2.58
N PRO A 84 -20.71 -14.57 3.64
CA PRO A 84 -20.40 -13.48 4.54
C PRO A 84 -19.08 -13.76 5.28
N ILE A 85 -18.28 -12.73 5.43
CA ILE A 85 -17.05 -12.78 6.21
C ILE A 85 -17.05 -11.68 7.26
N THR A 86 -16.45 -11.97 8.41
CA THR A 86 -16.20 -11.01 9.47
C THR A 86 -14.70 -10.92 9.71
N HIS A 87 -14.19 -9.70 9.87
CA HIS A 87 -12.80 -9.44 10.18
C HIS A 87 -12.71 -8.47 11.36
N GLU A 88 -11.87 -8.79 12.35
CA GLU A 88 -11.68 -7.96 13.53
C GLU A 88 -10.27 -7.38 13.57
N VAL A 89 -10.19 -6.08 13.90
CA VAL A 89 -8.93 -5.37 14.09
C VAL A 89 -8.90 -4.80 15.51
N THR A 90 -7.84 -5.15 16.26
CA THR A 90 -7.64 -4.65 17.62
C THR A 90 -6.72 -3.46 17.63
N TYR A 91 -7.13 -2.39 18.30
CA TYR A 91 -6.38 -1.16 18.55
C TYR A 91 -6.11 -1.05 20.05
N PRO A 92 -4.93 -1.46 20.53
CA PRO A 92 -4.58 -1.37 21.94
C PRO A 92 -4.12 0.04 22.33
N ASP A 93 -4.03 0.28 23.64
CA ASP A 93 -3.39 1.45 24.28
C ASP A 93 -3.92 2.81 23.83
N LEU A 94 -5.23 2.89 23.61
CA LEU A 94 -5.91 4.14 23.29
C LEU A 94 -6.16 4.97 24.54
N TYR A 95 -5.84 6.26 24.50
CA TYR A 95 -6.14 7.20 25.59
C TYR A 95 -7.57 7.77 25.51
N THR A 96 -8.25 7.59 24.40
CA THR A 96 -9.62 8.03 24.14
C THR A 96 -10.43 6.91 23.48
N GLN A 97 -11.76 7.01 23.52
CA GLN A 97 -12.65 6.12 22.76
C GLN A 97 -12.73 6.55 21.29
N ASP A 98 -11.57 6.65 20.66
CA ASP A 98 -11.43 6.91 19.24
C ASP A 98 -10.28 6.04 18.68
N ALA A 99 -10.65 4.97 18.01
CA ALA A 99 -9.69 4.04 17.41
C ALA A 99 -9.16 4.51 16.05
N GLY A 100 -9.75 5.55 15.45
CA GLY A 100 -9.43 5.98 14.10
C GLY A 100 -9.62 4.86 13.05
N ALA A 101 -10.53 3.91 13.33
CA ALA A 101 -10.77 2.76 12.47
C ALA A 101 -11.30 3.23 11.10
N PRO A 102 -10.69 2.82 9.97
CA PRO A 102 -11.15 3.23 8.65
C PRO A 102 -12.52 2.62 8.33
N GLU A 103 -13.33 3.31 7.53
CA GLU A 103 -14.66 2.82 7.13
C GLU A 103 -14.61 1.53 6.30
N GLN A 104 -13.52 1.31 5.57
CA GLN A 104 -13.31 0.13 4.74
C GLN A 104 -11.89 -0.38 4.86
N LEU A 105 -11.73 -1.70 4.77
CA LEU A 105 -10.45 -2.39 4.69
C LEU A 105 -10.45 -3.36 3.51
N THR A 106 -9.28 -3.53 2.91
CA THR A 106 -9.04 -4.62 1.97
C THR A 106 -8.24 -5.70 2.69
N ILE A 107 -8.77 -6.90 2.75
CA ILE A 107 -8.14 -8.07 3.36
C ILE A 107 -7.85 -9.12 2.29
N GLN A 108 -6.86 -9.98 2.56
CA GLN A 108 -6.55 -11.14 1.71
C GLN A 108 -7.29 -12.36 2.22
N LYS A 109 -8.16 -12.96 1.39
CA LYS A 109 -8.79 -14.25 1.67
C LYS A 109 -8.67 -15.16 0.46
N ASP A 110 -8.08 -16.34 0.66
CA ASP A 110 -7.87 -17.35 -0.39
C ASP A 110 -7.14 -16.80 -1.64
N GLY A 111 -6.22 -15.82 -1.43
CA GLY A 111 -5.43 -15.18 -2.48
C GLY A 111 -6.16 -14.12 -3.29
N LYS A 112 -7.39 -13.77 -2.91
CA LYS A 112 -8.19 -12.68 -3.50
C LYS A 112 -8.27 -11.49 -2.53
N ASP A 113 -8.33 -10.29 -3.08
CA ASP A 113 -8.60 -9.05 -2.34
C ASP A 113 -10.10 -8.94 -2.08
N VAL A 114 -10.48 -8.85 -0.81
CA VAL A 114 -11.87 -8.67 -0.39
C VAL A 114 -12.00 -7.36 0.38
N THR A 115 -12.93 -6.51 -0.02
CA THR A 115 -13.24 -5.27 0.70
C THR A 115 -14.29 -5.54 1.76
N VAL A 116 -13.98 -5.18 3.02
CA VAL A 116 -14.89 -5.28 4.15
C VAL A 116 -15.17 -3.89 4.70
N THR A 117 -16.39 -3.66 5.19
CA THR A 117 -16.88 -2.38 5.70
C THR A 117 -17.05 -2.43 7.21
N LEU A 118 -16.68 -1.34 7.88
CA LEU A 118 -16.79 -1.21 9.34
C LEU A 118 -18.28 -1.25 9.76
N THR A 119 -18.61 -2.20 10.65
CA THR A 119 -19.97 -2.35 11.19
C THR A 119 -20.08 -1.90 12.65
N GLY A 120 -18.97 -1.87 13.37
CA GLY A 120 -18.95 -1.40 14.74
C GLY A 120 -17.57 -1.34 15.38
N VAL A 121 -17.45 -0.55 16.45
CA VAL A 121 -16.25 -0.50 17.29
C VAL A 121 -16.69 -0.65 18.74
N SER A 122 -16.13 -1.62 19.42
CA SER A 122 -16.33 -1.84 20.86
C SER A 122 -15.09 -1.39 21.64
N TYR A 123 -15.30 -0.78 22.83
CA TYR A 123 -14.22 -0.28 23.68
C TYR A 123 -14.24 -0.98 25.04
N THR A 124 -13.10 -1.53 25.44
CA THR A 124 -12.90 -2.14 26.76
C THR A 124 -11.87 -1.32 27.54
N PRO A 125 -12.21 -0.87 28.77
CA PRO A 125 -11.25 -0.16 29.62
C PRO A 125 -10.04 -1.03 29.94
N GLN A 126 -8.84 -0.43 29.90
CA GLN A 126 -7.59 -1.08 30.30
C GLN A 126 -6.65 -0.10 31.01
N THR A 127 -5.66 -0.63 31.73
CA THR A 127 -4.55 0.15 32.24
C THR A 127 -3.36 0.00 31.28
N ILE A 128 -2.88 1.13 30.75
CA ILE A 128 -1.70 1.18 29.89
C ILE A 128 -0.47 1.26 30.80
N THR A 129 0.36 0.21 30.77
CA THR A 129 1.57 0.09 31.61
C THR A 129 2.84 0.22 30.76
N ASN A 130 4.01 0.29 31.44
CA ASN A 130 5.32 0.38 30.78
C ASN A 130 5.42 1.55 29.79
N ARG A 131 4.80 2.66 30.14
CA ARG A 131 4.81 3.88 29.34
C ARG A 131 6.16 4.57 29.46
N SER A 132 6.69 5.06 28.38
CA SER A 132 7.87 5.91 28.36
C SER A 132 7.70 7.04 27.34
N HIS A 133 8.48 8.09 27.50
CA HIS A 133 8.55 9.21 26.58
C HIS A 133 9.95 9.75 26.47
N LEU A 134 10.40 10.03 25.24
CA LEU A 134 11.68 10.68 25.01
C LEU A 134 11.56 12.18 25.30
N VAL A 135 12.15 12.62 26.41
CA VAL A 135 12.11 14.02 26.85
C VAL A 135 13.39 14.72 26.44
N THR A 136 13.25 15.89 25.79
CA THR A 136 14.36 16.73 25.37
C THR A 136 14.27 18.08 26.08
N ALA A 137 15.40 18.59 26.57
CA ALA A 137 15.50 19.93 27.14
C ALA A 137 16.80 20.62 26.69
N TYR A 138 16.82 21.95 26.78
CA TYR A 138 17.94 22.75 26.31
C TYR A 138 18.47 23.67 27.41
N THR A 139 19.78 23.98 27.34
CA THR A 139 20.38 25.10 28.05
C THR A 139 21.12 25.95 27.04
N ASP A 140 20.64 27.21 26.88
CA ASP A 140 21.30 28.18 25.99
C ASP A 140 22.41 28.94 26.76
N TYR A 141 23.61 28.92 26.24
CA TYR A 141 24.76 29.64 26.81
C TYR A 141 24.91 31.05 26.21
N GLY A 142 24.22 31.31 25.11
CA GLY A 142 24.44 32.52 24.32
C GLY A 142 25.82 32.52 23.64
N TYR A 143 26.28 33.74 23.30
CA TYR A 143 27.61 33.91 22.65
C TYR A 143 28.74 33.78 23.66
N GLN A 144 29.58 32.79 23.45
CA GLN A 144 30.75 32.46 24.26
C GLN A 144 32.04 32.56 23.44
N VAL A 145 33.07 33.16 24.02
CA VAL A 145 34.41 33.23 23.40
C VAL A 145 35.11 31.88 23.45
N TYR A 146 34.84 31.12 24.53
CA TYR A 146 35.35 29.78 24.72
C TYR A 146 34.19 28.78 24.79
N THR A 147 34.46 27.57 24.33
CA THR A 147 33.46 26.49 24.41
C THR A 147 33.04 26.26 25.85
N PRO A 148 31.76 26.37 26.20
CA PRO A 148 31.31 26.12 27.57
C PRO A 148 31.38 24.63 27.90
N THR A 149 31.45 24.32 29.19
CA THR A 149 31.39 22.96 29.72
C THR A 149 29.99 22.78 30.32
N PRO A 150 29.05 22.08 29.66
CA PRO A 150 27.73 21.81 30.20
C PRO A 150 27.80 20.86 31.38
N ASP A 151 26.80 20.92 32.26
CA ASP A 151 26.55 19.88 33.25
C ASP A 151 26.22 18.55 32.54
N GLU A 152 26.65 17.43 33.13
CA GLU A 152 26.37 16.09 32.55
C GLU A 152 24.90 15.75 32.58
N GLN A 153 24.11 16.33 33.50
CA GLN A 153 22.71 16.04 33.70
C GLN A 153 21.89 17.32 33.95
N LYS A 154 20.64 17.28 33.55
CA LYS A 154 19.68 18.36 33.80
C LYS A 154 18.37 17.82 34.38
N SER A 155 17.97 18.32 35.55
CA SER A 155 16.69 18.03 36.17
C SER A 155 15.59 18.84 35.49
N VAL A 156 14.50 18.15 35.09
CA VAL A 156 13.31 18.75 34.49
C VAL A 156 12.06 18.15 35.12
N SER A 157 10.91 18.76 34.84
CA SER A 157 9.60 18.19 35.20
C SER A 157 8.78 18.07 33.91
N TYR A 158 8.54 16.83 33.49
CA TYR A 158 7.74 16.53 32.30
C TYR A 158 6.27 16.44 32.66
N TYR A 159 5.39 17.09 31.89
CA TYR A 159 3.95 16.98 32.07
C TYR A 159 3.39 15.85 31.24
N ASP A 160 2.88 14.80 31.90
CA ASP A 160 2.20 13.67 31.25
C ASP A 160 0.72 13.98 31.06
N GLU A 161 0.33 14.24 29.81
CA GLU A 161 -1.05 14.59 29.45
C GLU A 161 -2.06 13.47 29.78
N ALA A 162 -1.64 12.21 29.67
CA ALA A 162 -2.51 11.07 29.90
C ALA A 162 -2.93 10.92 31.37
N THR A 163 -2.07 11.30 32.31
CA THR A 163 -2.37 11.24 33.75
C THR A 163 -2.65 12.62 34.36
N GLY A 164 -2.30 13.70 33.65
CA GLY A 164 -2.39 15.07 34.17
C GLY A 164 -1.36 15.38 35.25
N GLN A 165 -0.26 14.61 35.35
CA GLN A 165 0.74 14.72 36.40
C GLN A 165 2.08 15.20 35.85
N TYR A 166 2.85 15.90 36.75
CA TYR A 166 4.22 16.23 36.49
C TYR A 166 5.15 15.09 36.96
N VAL A 167 5.97 14.59 36.06
CA VAL A 167 6.94 13.52 36.33
C VAL A 167 8.34 14.15 36.44
N PRO A 168 8.94 14.19 37.65
CA PRO A 168 10.31 14.67 37.82
C PRO A 168 11.27 13.71 37.13
N SER A 169 12.17 14.27 36.35
CA SER A 169 13.08 13.48 35.47
C SER A 169 14.47 14.10 35.46
N VAL A 170 15.48 13.28 35.25
CA VAL A 170 16.85 13.70 35.05
C VAL A 170 17.25 13.29 33.65
N LEU A 171 17.65 14.27 32.86
CA LEU A 171 18.08 14.06 31.49
C LEU A 171 19.62 14.10 31.40
N ASP A 172 20.19 13.21 30.62
CA ASP A 172 21.62 13.16 30.36
C ASP A 172 21.98 14.11 29.20
N LEU A 173 23.20 14.68 29.29
CA LEU A 173 23.76 15.50 28.22
C LEU A 173 23.95 14.65 26.97
N LYS A 174 23.26 15.02 25.90
CA LYS A 174 23.40 14.36 24.60
C LYS A 174 24.53 14.97 23.78
N GLU A 175 24.52 16.29 23.67
CA GLU A 175 25.53 17.01 22.90
C GLU A 175 25.56 18.51 23.28
N LEU A 176 26.70 19.14 22.98
CA LEU A 176 26.83 20.59 22.94
C LEU A 176 26.86 21.04 21.48
N GLN A 177 25.89 21.81 21.08
CA GLN A 177 25.74 22.31 19.71
C GLN A 177 26.31 23.73 19.61
N GLU A 178 27.07 23.99 18.55
CA GLU A 178 27.38 25.33 18.09
C GLU A 178 26.23 25.79 17.16
N VAL A 179 25.40 26.70 17.67
CA VAL A 179 24.19 27.15 16.95
C VAL A 179 24.54 28.16 15.85
N ASP A 180 25.44 29.12 16.19
CA ASP A 180 26.00 30.08 15.26
C ASP A 180 27.51 30.02 15.34
N GLY A 181 28.17 29.95 14.21
CA GLY A 181 29.62 29.94 14.11
C GLY A 181 30.29 31.15 14.70
N TYR A 182 31.61 31.03 14.93
CA TYR A 182 32.43 32.12 15.45
C TYR A 182 32.37 33.33 14.52
N ALA A 183 32.05 34.48 15.11
CA ALA A 183 32.05 35.78 14.43
C ALA A 183 32.35 36.91 15.43
N TRP A 184 32.84 38.04 14.93
CA TRP A 184 33.00 39.25 15.73
C TRP A 184 31.65 39.83 16.14
N ARG A 185 31.41 39.97 17.46
CA ARG A 185 30.19 40.51 18.07
C ARG A 185 30.47 41.87 18.70
N ASN A 186 29.70 42.90 18.34
CA ASN A 186 29.88 44.29 18.80
C ASN A 186 29.20 44.55 20.17
N ASP A 187 29.45 43.69 21.14
CA ASP A 187 28.75 43.71 22.42
C ASP A 187 29.72 43.85 23.63
N VAL A 188 30.95 44.21 23.37
CA VAL A 188 31.93 44.44 24.44
C VAL A 188 31.89 45.87 24.90
N ARG A 189 31.69 46.06 26.19
CA ARG A 189 31.75 47.37 26.87
C ARG A 189 32.62 47.22 28.12
N ILE A 190 33.71 47.94 28.16
CA ILE A 190 34.71 47.91 29.26
C ILE A 190 34.63 49.23 29.99
N PRO A 191 34.02 49.26 31.19
CA PRO A 191 34.09 50.49 32.04
C PRO A 191 35.50 50.68 32.56
N MET A 192 35.92 51.90 32.55
CA MET A 192 37.26 52.33 33.03
C MET A 192 37.10 53.55 33.89
N THR A 193 37.91 53.66 34.94
CA THR A 193 38.04 54.90 35.72
C THR A 193 39.49 55.34 35.63
N VAL A 194 39.70 56.56 35.14
CA VAL A 194 41.02 57.18 35.07
C VAL A 194 41.18 58.02 36.32
N SER A 195 42.14 57.57 37.20
CA SER A 195 42.51 58.28 38.39
C SER A 195 43.58 59.30 38.07
N VAL A 196 43.59 60.41 38.78
CA VAL A 196 44.51 61.54 38.57
C VAL A 196 44.26 62.07 37.12
N TYR A 197 42.98 62.37 36.80
CA TYR A 197 42.51 62.73 35.45
C TYR A 197 43.24 63.93 34.87
N ASP A 198 43.76 64.81 35.68
CA ASP A 198 44.53 66.01 35.30
C ASP A 198 46.04 65.77 35.10
N ALA A 199 46.49 64.51 35.23
CA ALA A 199 47.92 64.15 35.01
C ALA A 199 48.23 64.24 33.48
N GLN A 200 49.48 64.56 33.14
CA GLN A 200 49.94 64.59 31.78
C GLN A 200 50.04 63.19 31.12
N PHE A 201 50.23 62.16 31.93
CA PHE A 201 50.29 60.74 31.50
C PHE A 201 49.57 59.86 32.48
N TYR A 202 48.95 58.80 31.93
CA TYR A 202 48.33 57.72 32.70
C TYR A 202 49.19 56.44 32.58
N ALA A 203 49.18 55.60 33.55
CA ALA A 203 49.76 54.27 33.47
C ALA A 203 48.77 53.19 33.09
N ILE A 204 49.12 52.40 32.09
CA ILE A 204 48.43 51.17 31.76
C ILE A 204 49.43 50.04 31.88
N GLY A 205 49.39 49.29 33.00
CA GLY A 205 50.48 48.39 33.38
C GLY A 205 51.78 49.14 33.60
N ASP A 206 52.82 48.81 32.82
CA ASP A 206 54.13 49.40 32.78
C ASP A 206 54.27 50.51 31.70
N LYS A 207 53.27 50.84 30.97
CA LYS A 207 53.25 51.82 29.86
C LYS A 207 52.64 53.13 30.28
N LEU A 208 53.25 54.23 29.85
CA LEU A 208 52.71 55.59 29.99
C LEU A 208 51.89 56.01 28.75
N VAL A 209 50.67 56.43 28.96
CA VAL A 209 49.72 56.84 27.95
C VAL A 209 49.49 58.35 28.12
N PRO A 210 49.61 59.17 27.07
CA PRO A 210 49.43 60.63 27.16
C PRO A 210 47.99 60.99 27.44
N TYR A 211 47.78 62.05 28.21
CA TYR A 211 46.45 62.62 28.44
C TYR A 211 45.84 63.14 27.14
N ASN A 212 44.50 62.90 26.98
CA ASN A 212 43.72 63.47 25.87
C ASN A 212 42.35 63.89 26.40
N GLU A 213 42.07 65.18 26.35
CA GLU A 213 40.78 65.75 26.86
C GLU A 213 39.58 65.30 26.05
N LYS A 214 39.73 65.07 24.73
CA LYS A 214 38.61 64.75 23.84
C LYS A 214 38.14 63.34 23.93
N ALA A 215 39.03 62.38 24.18
CA ALA A 215 38.76 60.96 24.32
C ALA A 215 39.86 60.28 25.16
N PRO A 216 39.54 59.20 25.86
CA PRO A 216 40.56 58.39 26.50
C PRO A 216 41.59 57.92 25.47
N ALA A 217 42.87 58.06 25.77
CA ALA A 217 43.96 57.71 24.85
C ALA A 217 44.19 56.18 24.91
N VAL A 218 43.34 55.41 24.25
CA VAL A 218 43.44 53.92 24.18
C VAL A 218 44.10 53.44 22.90
N GLN A 219 44.20 54.29 21.87
CA GLN A 219 44.74 53.94 20.56
C GLN A 219 46.22 53.53 20.66
N GLY A 220 46.54 52.27 20.22
CA GLY A 220 47.85 51.68 20.29
C GLY A 220 48.17 50.97 21.64
N PHE A 221 47.23 51.02 22.60
CA PHE A 221 47.33 50.37 23.91
C PHE A 221 46.19 49.38 24.15
N GLU A 222 45.35 49.09 23.12
CA GLU A 222 44.17 48.25 23.22
C GLU A 222 44.50 46.86 23.79
N ALA A 223 45.56 46.25 23.27
CA ALA A 223 46.01 44.92 23.72
C ALA A 223 46.49 44.91 25.17
N ASP A 224 47.14 46.02 25.62
CA ASP A 224 47.64 46.11 27.00
C ASP A 224 46.48 46.34 27.99
N ILE A 225 45.48 47.12 27.61
CA ILE A 225 44.23 47.28 28.38
C ILE A 225 43.51 45.96 28.52
N LEU A 226 43.31 45.21 27.40
CA LEU A 226 42.68 43.90 27.44
C LEU A 226 43.39 42.91 28.33
N ARG A 227 44.77 42.82 28.21
CA ARG A 227 45.54 41.93 29.08
C ARG A 227 45.49 42.33 30.55
N SER A 228 45.44 43.64 30.87
CA SER A 228 45.38 44.11 32.25
C SER A 228 44.12 43.70 32.97
N ILE A 229 43.04 43.43 32.24
CA ILE A 229 41.75 42.97 32.73
C ILE A 229 41.50 41.47 32.47
N GLY A 230 42.54 40.73 32.03
CA GLY A 230 42.46 39.29 31.80
C GLY A 230 41.74 38.85 30.54
N LEU A 231 41.55 39.77 29.55
CA LEU A 231 40.97 39.44 28.25
C LEU A 231 42.05 39.17 27.21
N ASP A 232 41.86 38.14 26.40
CA ASP A 232 42.77 37.77 25.33
C ASP A 232 42.63 38.70 24.12
N PRO A 233 43.68 39.46 23.73
CA PRO A 233 43.64 40.34 22.57
C PRO A 233 43.41 39.64 21.21
N GLN A 234 43.52 38.30 21.14
CA GLN A 234 43.19 37.55 19.95
C GLN A 234 41.67 37.35 19.79
N SER A 235 40.96 37.30 20.93
CA SER A 235 39.55 37.04 21.00
C SER A 235 38.72 38.31 21.28
N TYR A 236 39.34 39.41 21.65
CA TYR A 236 38.70 40.68 21.96
C TYR A 236 39.41 41.85 21.29
N THR A 237 38.61 42.87 20.90
CA THR A 237 39.16 44.15 20.40
C THR A 237 38.54 45.30 21.17
N ILE A 238 39.28 46.43 21.22
CA ILE A 238 38.74 47.74 21.59
C ILE A 238 38.74 48.57 20.29
N ASP A 239 37.58 49.05 19.89
CA ASP A 239 37.42 49.84 18.64
C ASP A 239 37.35 51.33 18.93
N THR A 240 36.76 51.73 20.05
CA THR A 240 36.60 53.14 20.46
C THR A 240 36.62 53.25 21.99
N ALA A 241 36.94 54.43 22.50
CA ALA A 241 36.70 54.79 23.88
C ALA A 241 36.16 56.22 23.98
N VAL A 242 35.27 56.45 24.91
CA VAL A 242 34.62 57.72 25.16
C VAL A 242 34.60 58.05 26.67
N TRP A 243 34.75 59.35 26.98
CA TRP A 243 34.56 59.84 28.34
C TRP A 243 33.08 59.73 28.74
N MET A 244 32.85 59.37 30.01
CA MET A 244 31.51 59.29 30.63
C MET A 244 31.43 60.34 31.72
N GLY A 245 30.44 61.23 31.55
CA GLY A 245 30.23 62.30 32.54
C GLY A 245 31.34 63.31 32.69
N GLU A 246 31.24 64.17 33.68
CA GLU A 246 32.22 65.14 34.06
C GLU A 246 33.26 64.53 35.05
N PRO A 247 34.48 65.12 35.13
CA PRO A 247 35.42 64.73 36.19
C PRO A 247 34.81 64.94 37.57
N TYR A 248 35.17 64.03 38.50
CA TYR A 248 34.67 64.08 39.89
C TYR A 248 35.80 63.77 40.90
N GLN A 249 35.64 64.28 42.11
CA GLN A 249 36.55 63.98 43.22
C GLN A 249 36.23 62.62 43.85
N SER A 250 37.26 61.78 43.98
CA SER A 250 37.19 60.50 44.71
C SER A 250 38.34 60.56 45.80
N GLY A 251 37.95 60.96 46.96
CA GLY A 251 38.98 61.32 48.02
C GLY A 251 39.76 62.53 47.60
N GLU A 252 41.09 62.41 47.57
CA GLU A 252 42.03 63.49 47.19
C GLU A 252 42.36 63.47 45.69
N THR A 253 41.70 62.54 44.90
CA THR A 253 42.10 62.28 43.52
C THR A 253 40.97 62.75 42.59
N LEU A 254 41.31 63.50 41.56
CA LEU A 254 40.35 63.80 40.46
C LEU A 254 40.30 62.61 39.58
N CYS A 255 39.09 62.11 39.37
CA CYS A 255 38.79 60.94 38.53
C CYS A 255 37.84 61.30 37.41
N ARG A 256 37.87 60.53 36.32
CA ARG A 256 36.88 60.58 35.25
C ARG A 256 36.62 59.17 34.76
N ASP A 257 35.34 58.85 34.58
CA ASP A 257 34.97 57.58 34.01
C ASP A 257 34.99 57.59 32.49
N ALA A 258 35.28 56.45 31.91
CA ALA A 258 35.26 56.22 30.48
C ALA A 258 34.70 54.82 30.19
N VAL A 259 34.27 54.61 28.95
CA VAL A 259 33.90 53.30 28.45
C VAL A 259 34.60 53.01 27.15
N ALA A 260 35.26 51.89 27.07
CA ALA A 260 35.75 51.35 25.80
C ALA A 260 34.70 50.41 25.21
N ASN A 261 34.37 50.59 23.92
CA ASN A 261 33.51 49.70 23.15
C ASN A 261 34.37 48.90 22.20
N GLY A 262 34.02 47.65 22.05
CA GLY A 262 34.77 46.72 21.22
C GLY A 262 33.99 45.51 20.79
N ARG A 263 34.68 44.53 20.31
CA ARG A 263 34.12 43.30 19.80
C ARG A 263 34.79 42.11 20.47
N ARG A 264 34.04 41.03 20.52
CA ARG A 264 34.58 39.69 20.89
C ARG A 264 34.32 38.69 19.75
N TYR A 265 35.25 37.76 19.55
CA TYR A 265 35.09 36.65 18.62
C TYR A 265 34.42 35.50 19.35
N ALA A 266 33.15 35.25 19.07
CA ALA A 266 32.35 34.37 19.88
C ALA A 266 31.34 33.56 18.99
N ALA A 267 31.07 32.36 19.45
CA ALA A 267 30.02 31.49 18.89
C ALA A 267 28.87 31.31 19.90
N ASN A 268 27.69 31.01 19.41
CA ASN A 268 26.52 30.70 20.23
C ASN A 268 26.42 29.21 20.49
N TYR A 269 26.23 28.81 21.75
CA TYR A 269 26.18 27.42 22.15
C TYR A 269 24.88 27.07 22.84
N ARG A 270 24.42 25.80 22.58
CA ARG A 270 23.26 25.18 23.23
C ARG A 270 23.63 23.78 23.66
N ALA A 271 23.43 23.43 24.92
CA ALA A 271 23.49 22.06 25.39
C ALA A 271 22.13 21.42 25.20
N VAL A 272 22.10 20.22 24.61
CA VAL A 272 20.91 19.38 24.39
C VAL A 272 20.96 18.24 25.39
N TYR A 273 19.91 18.08 26.16
CA TYR A 273 19.71 16.99 27.13
C TYR A 273 18.57 16.13 26.68
N GLU A 274 18.75 14.80 26.75
CA GLU A 274 17.72 13.86 26.28
C GLU A 274 17.81 12.57 27.07
N SER A 275 16.66 12.06 27.52
CA SER A 275 16.55 10.74 28.12
C SER A 275 15.15 10.18 27.94
N GLU A 276 15.05 8.87 27.85
CA GLU A 276 13.77 8.17 27.91
C GLU A 276 13.29 8.13 29.37
N VAL A 277 12.14 8.75 29.63
CA VAL A 277 11.55 8.89 30.94
C VAL A 277 10.41 7.90 31.10
N ALA A 278 10.46 7.06 32.13
CA ALA A 278 9.35 6.18 32.48
C ALA A 278 8.18 7.00 33.02
N LEU A 279 7.00 6.74 32.51
CA LEU A 279 5.77 7.42 32.89
C LEU A 279 4.90 6.52 33.78
N PRO A 280 4.05 7.09 34.65
CA PRO A 280 3.08 6.36 35.44
C PRO A 280 2.10 5.60 34.54
N ASP A 281 1.50 4.53 35.07
CA ASP A 281 0.39 3.85 34.42
C ASP A 281 -0.77 4.82 34.16
N ALA A 282 -1.40 4.70 33.00
CA ALA A 282 -2.54 5.53 32.63
C ALA A 282 -3.79 4.69 32.37
N GLN A 283 -4.96 5.26 32.61
CA GLN A 283 -6.20 4.65 32.19
C GLN A 283 -6.42 4.89 30.71
N GLY A 284 -6.85 3.85 30.01
CA GLY A 284 -7.09 3.88 28.58
C GLY A 284 -8.08 2.82 28.13
N TRP A 285 -8.03 2.49 26.84
CA TRP A 285 -8.98 1.60 26.18
C TRP A 285 -8.28 0.69 25.19
N THR A 286 -8.81 -0.53 25.06
CA THR A 286 -8.60 -1.34 23.88
C THR A 286 -9.86 -1.27 23.04
N ALA A 287 -9.74 -0.97 21.75
CA ALA A 287 -10.86 -1.03 20.83
C ALA A 287 -10.74 -2.26 19.92
N VAL A 288 -11.89 -2.88 19.63
CA VAL A 288 -12.04 -3.91 18.62
C VAL A 288 -13.02 -3.40 17.56
N ALA A 289 -12.51 -3.16 16.37
CA ALA A 289 -13.30 -2.78 15.21
C ALA A 289 -13.70 -4.04 14.44
N THR A 290 -14.99 -4.21 14.20
CA THR A 290 -15.57 -5.34 13.46
C THR A 290 -15.94 -4.87 12.06
N TYR A 291 -15.47 -5.61 11.06
CA TYR A 291 -15.73 -5.37 9.64
C TYR A 291 -16.47 -6.55 9.06
N GLU A 292 -17.42 -6.29 8.18
CA GLU A 292 -18.19 -7.31 7.47
C GLU A 292 -18.11 -7.09 5.96
N GLY A 293 -18.19 -8.20 5.21
CA GLY A 293 -18.15 -8.20 3.76
C GLY A 293 -18.60 -9.53 3.19
N GLU A 294 -18.45 -9.70 1.90
CA GLU A 294 -18.74 -10.94 1.20
C GLU A 294 -17.52 -11.41 0.43
N SER A 295 -17.29 -12.70 0.43
CA SER A 295 -16.20 -13.34 -0.32
C SER A 295 -16.75 -14.45 -1.18
N ASP A 296 -16.36 -14.47 -2.46
CA ASP A 296 -16.72 -15.55 -3.36
C ASP A 296 -15.84 -16.76 -3.06
N VAL A 297 -16.50 -17.85 -2.71
CA VAL A 297 -15.90 -19.16 -2.46
C VAL A 297 -16.39 -20.17 -3.47
N LEU A 298 -15.59 -21.18 -3.80
CA LEU A 298 -16.03 -22.27 -4.65
C LEU A 298 -17.20 -23.00 -3.99
N SER A 299 -18.33 -23.11 -4.69
CA SER A 299 -19.53 -23.78 -4.19
C SER A 299 -19.37 -25.31 -4.08
N GLY A 300 -18.35 -25.85 -4.73
CA GLY A 300 -18.18 -27.29 -4.93
C GLY A 300 -19.03 -27.85 -6.08
N GLU A 301 -19.82 -27.02 -6.74
CA GLU A 301 -20.59 -27.36 -7.93
C GLU A 301 -19.80 -26.97 -9.19
N THR A 302 -19.99 -27.73 -10.27
CA THR A 302 -19.37 -27.46 -11.57
C THR A 302 -20.48 -27.32 -12.62
N GLU A 303 -20.38 -26.29 -13.43
CA GLU A 303 -21.20 -26.10 -14.62
C GLU A 303 -20.42 -26.68 -15.82
N TYR A 304 -21.07 -27.56 -16.56
CA TYR A 304 -20.53 -28.19 -17.75
C TYR A 304 -21.19 -27.59 -19.00
N THR A 305 -20.38 -27.14 -19.96
CA THR A 305 -20.83 -26.89 -21.31
C THR A 305 -20.57 -28.14 -22.14
N VAL A 306 -21.61 -28.79 -22.61
CA VAL A 306 -21.53 -30.10 -23.27
C VAL A 306 -21.99 -29.96 -24.69
N GLN A 307 -21.22 -30.50 -25.61
CA GLN A 307 -21.62 -30.69 -27.01
C GLN A 307 -22.14 -32.10 -27.22
N ALA A 308 -23.35 -32.22 -27.74
CA ALA A 308 -23.93 -33.49 -28.17
C ALA A 308 -23.97 -33.57 -29.70
N VAL A 309 -23.40 -34.62 -30.25
CA VAL A 309 -23.37 -34.91 -31.67
C VAL A 309 -24.19 -36.17 -31.92
N ALA A 310 -25.38 -35.99 -32.47
CA ALA A 310 -26.24 -37.10 -32.90
C ALA A 310 -25.87 -37.48 -34.35
N LEU A 311 -25.54 -38.73 -34.57
CA LEU A 311 -25.21 -39.27 -35.87
C LEU A 311 -26.43 -40.04 -36.43
N TYR A 312 -26.82 -39.74 -37.63
CA TYR A 312 -27.93 -40.36 -38.34
C TYR A 312 -27.48 -41.01 -39.61
N GLN A 313 -28.08 -42.15 -39.94
CA GLN A 313 -27.82 -42.90 -41.18
C GLN A 313 -29.08 -42.97 -42.04
N ARG A 314 -28.91 -42.75 -43.32
CA ARG A 314 -30.00 -42.83 -44.32
C ARG A 314 -30.59 -44.24 -44.32
N ASP A 315 -31.92 -44.31 -44.28
CA ASP A 315 -32.70 -45.56 -44.43
C ASP A 315 -32.73 -45.96 -45.94
N ASP A 316 -31.74 -46.74 -46.33
CA ASP A 316 -31.64 -47.23 -47.70
C ASP A 316 -32.50 -48.49 -47.98
N THR A 317 -33.34 -48.91 -47.02
CA THR A 317 -34.15 -50.12 -47.10
C THR A 317 -35.00 -50.14 -48.38
N LEU A 318 -35.61 -48.98 -48.72
CA LEU A 318 -36.40 -48.83 -49.93
C LEU A 318 -35.57 -48.98 -51.20
N LEU A 319 -34.39 -48.43 -51.26
CA LEU A 319 -33.45 -48.53 -52.41
C LEU A 319 -32.99 -49.97 -52.58
N ILE A 320 -32.69 -50.68 -51.49
CA ILE A 320 -32.28 -52.08 -51.51
C ILE A 320 -33.43 -52.97 -52.00
N VAL A 321 -34.62 -52.77 -51.45
CA VAL A 321 -35.84 -53.54 -51.91
C VAL A 321 -36.16 -53.30 -53.39
N VAL A 322 -36.09 -52.03 -53.84
CA VAL A 322 -36.30 -51.70 -55.25
C VAL A 322 -35.22 -52.32 -56.13
N SER A 323 -33.95 -52.26 -55.70
CA SER A 323 -32.80 -52.80 -56.43
C SER A 323 -32.94 -54.34 -56.56
N ILE A 324 -33.27 -55.03 -55.44
CA ILE A 324 -33.54 -56.49 -55.49
C ILE A 324 -34.72 -56.84 -56.38
N SER A 325 -35.80 -56.04 -56.33
CA SER A 325 -36.98 -56.25 -57.16
C SER A 325 -36.71 -56.07 -58.63
N ILE A 326 -35.89 -55.07 -59.00
CA ILE A 326 -35.46 -54.85 -60.39
C ILE A 326 -34.54 -56.00 -60.82
N ALA A 327 -33.56 -56.41 -60.01
CA ALA A 327 -32.71 -57.54 -60.31
C ALA A 327 -33.45 -58.84 -60.51
N ALA A 328 -34.53 -59.10 -59.66
CA ALA A 328 -35.34 -60.24 -59.78
C ALA A 328 -36.20 -60.21 -61.08
N LEU A 329 -36.70 -59.04 -61.49
CA LEU A 329 -37.39 -58.85 -62.76
C LEU A 329 -36.51 -59.08 -63.97
N ILE A 330 -35.28 -58.57 -63.93
CA ILE A 330 -34.26 -58.78 -64.99
C ILE A 330 -33.92 -60.29 -65.11
N PHE A 331 -33.76 -60.97 -63.97
CA PHE A 331 -33.50 -62.42 -63.94
C PHE A 331 -34.63 -63.21 -64.45
N LEU A 332 -35.88 -62.89 -64.12
CA LEU A 332 -37.10 -63.53 -64.66
C LEU A 332 -37.16 -63.32 -66.18
N ALA A 333 -36.94 -62.09 -66.64
CA ALA A 333 -36.92 -61.78 -68.10
C ALA A 333 -35.85 -62.60 -68.83
N ALA A 334 -34.66 -62.77 -68.28
CA ALA A 334 -33.56 -63.58 -68.79
C ALA A 334 -33.94 -65.07 -68.90
N ILE A 335 -34.69 -65.60 -67.88
CA ILE A 335 -35.21 -66.99 -67.89
C ILE A 335 -36.19 -67.14 -68.98
N VAL A 336 -37.19 -66.22 -69.14
CA VAL A 336 -38.20 -66.27 -70.25
C VAL A 336 -37.52 -66.23 -71.61
N VAL A 337 -36.54 -65.35 -71.82
CA VAL A 337 -35.77 -65.31 -73.10
C VAL A 337 -35.06 -66.60 -73.31
N LEU A 338 -34.42 -67.21 -72.31
CA LEU A 338 -33.73 -68.48 -72.37
C LEU A 338 -34.67 -69.65 -72.78
N LEU A 339 -35.88 -69.66 -72.10
CA LEU A 339 -36.91 -70.64 -72.42
C LEU A 339 -37.43 -70.47 -73.88
N LEU A 340 -37.63 -69.25 -74.35
CA LEU A 340 -38.02 -68.97 -75.69
C LEU A 340 -36.96 -69.42 -76.72
N LEU A 341 -35.66 -69.19 -76.42
CA LEU A 341 -34.55 -69.65 -77.25
C LEU A 341 -34.42 -71.16 -77.23
N LEU A 342 -34.68 -71.84 -76.11
CA LEU A 342 -34.75 -73.28 -76.01
C LEU A 342 -35.94 -73.86 -76.79
N MET A 343 -37.07 -73.22 -76.69
CA MET A 343 -38.29 -73.63 -77.49
C MET A 343 -37.99 -73.43 -79.00
N LYS A 344 -37.35 -72.32 -79.38
CA LYS A 344 -36.96 -72.10 -80.83
C LYS A 344 -35.91 -73.08 -81.30
N LYS A 345 -35.02 -73.51 -80.45
CA LYS A 345 -34.01 -74.59 -80.81
C LYS A 345 -34.62 -75.96 -80.93
N ARG A 346 -35.70 -76.25 -80.09
CA ARG A 346 -36.45 -77.45 -80.14
C ARG A 346 -37.27 -77.54 -81.48
N LYS A 347 -37.88 -76.40 -81.94
CA LYS A 347 -38.63 -76.33 -83.16
C LYS A 347 -37.74 -76.49 -84.43
N ARG A 348 -36.40 -76.25 -84.36
CA ARG A 348 -35.46 -76.46 -85.42
C ARG A 348 -34.87 -77.88 -85.48
N LYS A 349 -35.15 -78.77 -84.51
CA LYS A 349 -34.70 -80.19 -84.57
C LYS A 349 -35.76 -81.15 -85.00
N VAL A 350 -36.98 -80.63 -85.38
CA VAL A 350 -38.21 -81.43 -85.83
C VAL A 350 -38.57 -81.06 -87.28
N LYS A 351 -37.62 -80.44 -88.02
CA LYS A 351 -37.73 -80.38 -89.55
C LYS A 351 -36.60 -81.16 -90.14
#